data_3e4dee6019d26664b602c70b4f436303
#
_entry.id   3e4dee6019d26664b602c70b4f436303
#
_cell.length_a   1.000
_cell.length_b   1.000
_cell.length_c   1.000
_cell.angle_alpha   90.00
_cell.angle_beta   90.00
_cell.angle_gamma   90.00
#
_symmetry.space_group_name_H-M   'P 1'
#
loop_
_entity.id
_entity.type
_entity.pdbx_description
1 polymer ?
#
loop_
_entity_poly.entity_id
_entity_poly.type
_entity_poly.pdbx_seq_one_letter_code
_entity_poly.pdbx_strand_id
1 'polypeptide(L)'
;SEAEIEDVISQVEARFGEIHGVFNSTPMSNEHSTATIGELTRNHCEYNFRYKVYGLQVLEKVLQSRKLDFCILQSSLSTVVGGLGLGAYSAANYFVDAFAQQQLSNKLNHNLENSTPWFSINWDACDFELNQHREFSSNMAEFALTPAEVWQATQSILDMNNSPQVVVSKGELYARIKQWINVTPLNETSTISNNSSHTRPNLTNEYIAPRNDIERAIAQVWQDLLGIDEVGVNDSFFELGGHSLLAVQAIARLREMFQVELEMR
;
A
#
# COMPACT_ATOMS: atom_id res chain seq x y z
N SER A 1 -12.71 -6.61 -21.65
CA SER A 1 -13.36 -7.92 -21.86
C SER A 1 -12.35 -8.95 -22.34
N GLU A 2 -12.68 -10.23 -22.31
CA GLU A 2 -11.85 -11.33 -22.82
C GLU A 2 -11.50 -11.12 -24.31
N ALA A 3 -12.50 -10.76 -25.12
CA ALA A 3 -12.30 -10.51 -26.55
C ALA A 3 -11.31 -9.36 -26.85
N GLU A 4 -11.34 -8.30 -26.07
CA GLU A 4 -10.41 -7.17 -26.24
C GLU A 4 -8.98 -7.55 -25.87
N ILE A 5 -8.77 -8.32 -24.79
CA ILE A 5 -7.44 -8.79 -24.41
C ILE A 5 -6.90 -9.78 -25.45
N GLU A 6 -7.72 -10.72 -25.92
CA GLU A 6 -7.35 -11.66 -26.98
C GLU A 6 -6.98 -10.94 -28.27
N ASP A 7 -7.74 -9.93 -28.69
CA ASP A 7 -7.45 -9.13 -29.88
C ASP A 7 -6.10 -8.39 -29.75
N VAL A 8 -5.84 -7.74 -28.59
CA VAL A 8 -4.56 -7.05 -28.36
C VAL A 8 -3.39 -8.04 -28.39
N ILE A 9 -3.51 -9.19 -27.73
CA ILE A 9 -2.44 -10.20 -27.72
C ILE A 9 -2.20 -10.73 -29.14
N SER A 10 -3.26 -11.04 -29.89
CA SER A 10 -3.15 -11.50 -31.27
C SER A 10 -2.48 -10.47 -32.18
N GLN A 11 -2.76 -9.18 -32.01
CA GLN A 11 -2.09 -8.11 -32.75
C GLN A 11 -0.59 -8.02 -32.39
N VAL A 12 -0.24 -8.20 -31.11
CA VAL A 12 1.15 -8.21 -30.67
C VAL A 12 1.89 -9.39 -31.28
N GLU A 13 1.30 -10.59 -31.21
CA GLU A 13 1.86 -11.82 -31.79
C GLU A 13 2.03 -11.72 -33.32
N ALA A 14 1.05 -11.15 -34.02
CA ALA A 14 1.13 -10.95 -35.45
C ALA A 14 2.25 -9.98 -35.86
N ARG A 15 2.57 -9.01 -35.00
CA ARG A 15 3.59 -7.98 -35.30
C ARG A 15 4.98 -8.32 -34.84
N PHE A 16 5.11 -8.96 -33.68
CA PHE A 16 6.40 -9.17 -33.00
C PHE A 16 6.79 -10.64 -32.81
N GLY A 17 5.90 -11.57 -33.15
CA GLY A 17 6.09 -12.99 -32.90
C GLY A 17 5.65 -13.42 -31.49
N GLU A 18 6.19 -14.52 -31.01
CA GLU A 18 5.83 -15.11 -29.72
C GLU A 18 6.06 -14.16 -28.55
N ILE A 19 5.10 -14.13 -27.61
CA ILE A 19 5.23 -13.40 -26.35
C ILE A 19 5.93 -14.32 -25.34
N HIS A 20 7.04 -13.85 -24.77
CA HIS A 20 7.83 -14.62 -23.82
C HIS A 20 7.51 -14.28 -22.38
N GLY A 21 7.09 -13.05 -22.08
CA GLY A 21 6.77 -12.62 -20.73
C GLY A 21 5.68 -11.58 -20.67
N VAL A 22 4.96 -11.55 -19.54
CA VAL A 22 3.89 -10.59 -19.26
C VAL A 22 4.11 -9.93 -17.92
N PHE A 23 3.97 -8.60 -17.89
CA PHE A 23 3.86 -7.80 -16.68
C PHE A 23 2.42 -7.30 -16.55
N ASN A 24 1.69 -7.82 -15.58
CA ASN A 24 0.35 -7.33 -15.26
C ASN A 24 0.43 -6.22 -14.21
N SER A 25 0.30 -4.98 -14.67
CA SER A 25 0.32 -3.80 -13.82
C SER A 25 -1.01 -3.06 -13.92
N THR A 26 -1.63 -2.83 -12.77
CA THR A 26 -2.86 -2.04 -12.67
C THR A 26 -2.62 -0.89 -11.70
N PRO A 27 -2.81 0.36 -12.12
CA PRO A 27 -2.56 1.51 -11.28
C PRO A 27 -3.55 1.58 -10.11
N MET A 28 -3.12 2.14 -9.00
CA MET A 28 -4.01 2.65 -7.97
C MET A 28 -4.49 4.02 -8.41
N SER A 29 -5.80 4.18 -8.67
CA SER A 29 -6.36 5.49 -8.99
C SER A 29 -6.84 6.20 -7.71
N ASN A 30 -6.66 7.52 -7.66
CA ASN A 30 -6.63 8.27 -6.41
C ASN A 30 -7.99 8.53 -5.74
N GLU A 31 -9.11 8.57 -6.47
CA GLU A 31 -10.38 9.04 -5.91
C GLU A 31 -11.28 7.95 -5.32
N HIS A 32 -11.12 6.70 -5.74
CA HIS A 32 -11.99 5.59 -5.30
C HIS A 32 -11.23 4.39 -4.76
N SER A 33 -9.91 4.48 -4.65
CA SER A 33 -9.08 3.35 -4.20
C SER A 33 -8.93 3.28 -2.69
N THR A 34 -9.18 4.37 -1.97
CA THR A 34 -8.99 4.47 -0.52
C THR A 34 -10.28 4.85 0.18
N ALA A 35 -10.62 4.12 1.25
CA ALA A 35 -11.72 4.43 2.15
C ALA A 35 -11.47 3.75 3.50
N THR A 36 -11.85 4.38 4.60
CA THR A 36 -11.84 3.70 5.90
C THR A 36 -12.84 2.54 5.89
N ILE A 37 -12.68 1.58 6.80
CA ILE A 37 -13.59 0.42 6.87
C ILE A 37 -15.05 0.87 7.07
N GLY A 38 -15.28 1.94 7.85
CA GLY A 38 -16.62 2.49 8.08
C GLY A 38 -17.23 3.19 6.87
N GLU A 39 -16.42 3.69 5.96
CA GLU A 39 -16.82 4.39 4.73
C GLU A 39 -16.77 3.50 3.49
N LEU A 40 -16.28 2.25 3.65
CA LEU A 40 -16.08 1.34 2.54
C LEU A 40 -17.42 0.95 1.91
N THR A 41 -17.59 1.27 0.65
CA THR A 41 -18.76 0.92 -0.15
C THR A 41 -18.45 -0.20 -1.13
N ARG A 42 -19.51 -0.80 -1.69
CA ARG A 42 -19.36 -1.77 -2.79
C ARG A 42 -18.60 -1.17 -3.97
N ASN A 43 -18.82 0.10 -4.29
CA ASN A 43 -18.13 0.76 -5.40
C ASN A 43 -16.62 0.84 -5.18
N HIS A 44 -16.15 1.11 -3.96
CA HIS A 44 -14.73 1.07 -3.63
C HIS A 44 -14.12 -0.33 -3.83
N CYS A 45 -14.85 -1.37 -3.46
CA CYS A 45 -14.42 -2.76 -3.67
C CYS A 45 -14.38 -3.11 -5.16
N GLU A 46 -15.48 -2.87 -5.89
CA GLU A 46 -15.58 -3.16 -7.33
C GLU A 46 -14.51 -2.42 -8.14
N TYR A 47 -14.21 -1.18 -7.76
CA TYR A 47 -13.14 -0.41 -8.40
C TYR A 47 -11.78 -1.11 -8.28
N ASN A 48 -11.40 -1.54 -7.06
CA ASN A 48 -10.14 -2.23 -6.82
C ASN A 48 -10.12 -3.65 -7.42
N PHE A 49 -11.26 -4.36 -7.40
CA PHE A 49 -11.35 -5.74 -7.87
C PHE A 49 -11.43 -5.86 -9.39
N ARG A 50 -11.95 -4.85 -10.07
CA ARG A 50 -12.21 -4.88 -11.53
C ARG A 50 -10.99 -5.34 -12.32
N TYR A 51 -9.83 -4.80 -12.03
CA TYR A 51 -8.61 -5.10 -12.77
C TYR A 51 -7.76 -6.19 -12.12
N LYS A 52 -7.63 -6.14 -10.80
CA LYS A 52 -6.75 -7.07 -10.07
C LYS A 52 -7.36 -8.46 -9.85
N VAL A 53 -8.68 -8.56 -9.79
CA VAL A 53 -9.39 -9.83 -9.62
C VAL A 53 -9.97 -10.29 -10.95
N TYR A 54 -10.97 -9.59 -11.46
CA TYR A 54 -11.68 -10.03 -12.68
C TYR A 54 -10.79 -9.91 -13.92
N GLY A 55 -9.97 -8.85 -14.01
CA GLY A 55 -9.01 -8.69 -15.10
C GLY A 55 -7.95 -9.79 -15.13
N LEU A 56 -7.46 -10.21 -13.95
CA LEU A 56 -6.47 -11.28 -13.84
C LEU A 56 -7.06 -12.64 -14.25
N GLN A 57 -8.30 -12.95 -13.87
CA GLN A 57 -8.99 -14.18 -14.30
C GLN A 57 -9.17 -14.23 -15.81
N VAL A 58 -9.49 -13.11 -16.44
CA VAL A 58 -9.58 -13.02 -17.90
C VAL A 58 -8.20 -13.19 -18.53
N LEU A 59 -7.17 -12.55 -17.98
CA LEU A 59 -5.80 -12.68 -18.48
C LEU A 59 -5.30 -14.13 -18.41
N GLU A 60 -5.53 -14.81 -17.29
CA GLU A 60 -5.20 -16.24 -17.15
C GLU A 60 -5.82 -17.07 -18.28
N LYS A 61 -7.13 -16.90 -18.49
CA LYS A 61 -7.88 -17.63 -19.50
C LYS A 61 -7.33 -17.39 -20.91
N VAL A 62 -7.02 -16.16 -21.25
CA VAL A 62 -6.46 -15.78 -22.54
C VAL A 62 -5.03 -16.32 -22.74
N LEU A 63 -4.24 -16.35 -21.67
CA LEU A 63 -2.85 -16.84 -21.72
C LEU A 63 -2.73 -18.36 -21.63
N GLN A 64 -3.80 -19.08 -21.31
CA GLN A 64 -3.77 -20.54 -21.04
C GLN A 64 -3.22 -21.37 -22.21
N SER A 65 -3.46 -20.94 -23.47
CA SER A 65 -2.99 -21.62 -24.67
C SER A 65 -1.57 -21.20 -25.10
N ARG A 66 -0.95 -20.25 -24.39
CA ARG A 66 0.34 -19.65 -24.75
C ARG A 66 1.45 -20.13 -23.81
N LYS A 67 2.62 -20.35 -24.37
CA LYS A 67 3.79 -20.73 -23.58
C LYS A 67 4.60 -19.47 -23.26
N LEU A 68 4.55 -19.03 -22.01
CA LEU A 68 5.32 -17.89 -21.51
C LEU A 68 6.45 -18.38 -20.60
N ASP A 69 7.57 -17.65 -20.64
CA ASP A 69 8.68 -17.89 -19.72
C ASP A 69 8.33 -17.39 -18.32
N PHE A 70 7.52 -16.31 -18.21
CA PHE A 70 7.02 -15.79 -16.94
C PHE A 70 5.76 -14.92 -17.09
N CYS A 71 5.00 -14.79 -15.99
CA CYS A 71 3.98 -13.77 -15.82
C CYS A 71 4.14 -13.11 -14.44
N ILE A 72 4.50 -11.82 -14.42
CA ILE A 72 4.69 -11.05 -13.21
C ILE A 72 3.43 -10.25 -12.89
N LEU A 73 2.92 -10.42 -11.67
CA LEU A 73 1.75 -9.74 -11.14
C LEU A 73 2.19 -8.67 -10.15
N GLN A 74 1.81 -7.43 -10.41
CA GLN A 74 2.11 -6.31 -9.52
C GLN A 74 1.13 -6.31 -8.34
N SER A 75 1.63 -6.70 -7.17
CA SER A 75 0.95 -6.64 -5.89
C SER A 75 1.49 -5.46 -5.06
N SER A 76 1.25 -5.44 -3.77
CA SER A 76 1.61 -4.31 -2.90
C SER A 76 2.07 -4.79 -1.53
N LEU A 77 3.03 -4.10 -0.95
CA LEU A 77 3.46 -4.28 0.44
C LEU A 77 2.31 -4.03 1.43
N SER A 78 1.24 -3.34 1.02
CA SER A 78 0.05 -3.16 1.84
C SER A 78 -0.63 -4.47 2.25
N THR A 79 -0.36 -5.58 1.57
CA THR A 79 -0.82 -6.92 1.99
C THR A 79 -0.07 -7.42 3.23
N VAL A 80 1.11 -6.90 3.51
CA VAL A 80 1.96 -7.32 4.63
C VAL A 80 1.87 -6.35 5.80
N VAL A 81 2.00 -5.04 5.52
CA VAL A 81 2.03 -4.01 6.57
C VAL A 81 0.70 -3.28 6.75
N GLY A 82 -0.29 -3.59 5.91
CA GLY A 82 -1.55 -2.87 5.91
C GLY A 82 -1.43 -1.46 5.35
N GLY A 83 -2.33 -0.60 5.77
CA GLY A 83 -2.37 0.81 5.42
C GLY A 83 -3.74 1.38 5.68
N LEU A 84 -3.78 2.60 6.22
CA LEU A 84 -5.03 3.30 6.47
C LEU A 84 -5.77 3.58 5.17
N GLY A 85 -7.05 3.23 5.14
CA GLY A 85 -7.88 3.40 3.94
C GLY A 85 -7.62 2.39 2.82
N LEU A 86 -6.65 1.51 2.95
CA LEU A 86 -6.26 0.56 1.89
C LEU A 86 -6.99 -0.78 1.95
N GLY A 87 -8.08 -0.92 2.72
CA GLY A 87 -8.75 -2.21 2.93
C GLY A 87 -9.14 -2.93 1.64
N ALA A 88 -9.89 -2.28 0.74
CA ALA A 88 -10.28 -2.85 -0.55
C ALA A 88 -9.09 -3.08 -1.50
N TYR A 89 -8.13 -2.13 -1.51
CA TYR A 89 -6.92 -2.26 -2.30
C TYR A 89 -6.06 -3.43 -1.85
N SER A 90 -5.82 -3.57 -0.54
CA SER A 90 -5.06 -4.69 0.02
C SER A 90 -5.77 -6.02 -0.25
N ALA A 91 -7.10 -6.08 -0.12
CA ALA A 91 -7.87 -7.29 -0.43
C ALA A 91 -7.72 -7.73 -1.90
N ALA A 92 -7.73 -6.78 -2.84
CA ALA A 92 -7.48 -7.06 -4.25
C ALA A 92 -6.05 -7.57 -4.50
N ASN A 93 -5.05 -7.02 -3.82
CA ASN A 93 -3.66 -7.48 -3.91
C ASN A 93 -3.46 -8.85 -3.22
N TYR A 94 -4.15 -9.13 -2.12
CA TYR A 94 -4.17 -10.48 -1.53
C TYR A 94 -4.69 -11.54 -2.50
N PHE A 95 -5.72 -11.20 -3.29
CA PHE A 95 -6.18 -12.11 -4.34
C PHE A 95 -5.07 -12.39 -5.36
N VAL A 96 -4.32 -11.36 -5.79
CA VAL A 96 -3.19 -11.51 -6.72
C VAL A 96 -2.12 -12.44 -6.14
N ASP A 97 -1.78 -12.28 -4.85
CA ASP A 97 -0.79 -13.13 -4.17
C ASP A 97 -1.29 -14.57 -4.05
N ALA A 98 -2.54 -14.78 -3.63
CA ALA A 98 -3.15 -16.10 -3.53
C ALA A 98 -3.26 -16.80 -4.90
N PHE A 99 -3.55 -16.04 -5.96
CA PHE A 99 -3.59 -16.55 -7.33
C PHE A 99 -2.22 -17.09 -7.76
N ALA A 100 -1.14 -16.35 -7.55
CA ALA A 100 0.21 -16.81 -7.90
C ALA A 100 0.60 -18.09 -7.13
N GLN A 101 0.26 -18.16 -5.85
CA GLN A 101 0.46 -19.36 -5.02
C GLN A 101 -0.37 -20.54 -5.51
N GLN A 102 -1.62 -20.32 -5.91
CA GLN A 102 -2.49 -21.35 -6.49
C GLN A 102 -1.91 -21.90 -7.81
N GLN A 103 -1.41 -21.04 -8.68
CA GLN A 103 -0.78 -21.47 -9.94
C GLN A 103 0.43 -22.38 -9.69
N LEU A 104 1.28 -22.05 -8.73
CA LEU A 104 2.39 -22.93 -8.33
C LEU A 104 1.88 -24.27 -7.77
N SER A 105 0.88 -24.23 -6.89
CA SER A 105 0.29 -25.46 -6.32
C SER A 105 -0.31 -26.35 -7.39
N ASN A 106 -1.01 -25.79 -8.36
CA ASN A 106 -1.57 -26.52 -9.49
C ASN A 106 -0.46 -27.15 -10.34
N LYS A 107 0.62 -26.40 -10.62
CA LYS A 107 1.79 -26.91 -11.35
C LYS A 107 2.39 -28.13 -10.67
N LEU A 108 2.61 -28.07 -9.36
CA LEU A 108 3.20 -29.16 -8.58
C LEU A 108 2.28 -30.37 -8.46
N ASN A 109 1.00 -30.16 -8.19
CA ASN A 109 0.03 -31.24 -7.96
C ASN A 109 -0.32 -32.01 -9.23
N HIS A 110 -0.23 -31.37 -10.40
CA HIS A 110 -0.61 -31.97 -11.68
C HIS A 110 0.59 -32.24 -12.59
N ASN A 111 1.84 -32.09 -12.09
CA ASN A 111 3.08 -32.26 -12.85
C ASN A 111 3.10 -31.48 -14.19
N LEU A 112 2.62 -30.25 -14.17
CA LEU A 112 2.53 -29.38 -15.34
C LEU A 112 3.88 -28.69 -15.60
N GLU A 113 4.88 -29.43 -16.05
CA GLU A 113 6.25 -28.91 -16.25
C GLU A 113 6.32 -27.71 -17.20
N ASN A 114 5.43 -27.64 -18.17
CA ASN A 114 5.40 -26.57 -19.19
C ASN A 114 4.40 -25.44 -18.88
N SER A 115 3.85 -25.37 -17.66
CA SER A 115 2.95 -24.27 -17.31
C SER A 115 3.72 -22.97 -17.07
N THR A 116 3.14 -21.86 -17.49
CA THR A 116 3.68 -20.51 -17.25
C THR A 116 3.96 -20.28 -15.76
N PRO A 117 5.17 -19.86 -15.38
CA PRO A 117 5.45 -19.42 -14.02
C PRO A 117 4.75 -18.08 -13.73
N TRP A 118 3.96 -18.05 -12.66
CA TRP A 118 3.28 -16.84 -12.17
C TRP A 118 3.91 -16.38 -10.87
N PHE A 119 4.29 -15.09 -10.81
CA PHE A 119 4.90 -14.49 -9.63
C PHE A 119 4.14 -13.24 -9.22
N SER A 120 3.82 -13.09 -7.95
CA SER A 120 3.38 -11.80 -7.40
C SER A 120 4.53 -11.07 -6.74
N ILE A 121 4.61 -9.76 -6.95
CA ILE A 121 5.59 -8.90 -6.30
C ILE A 121 4.85 -7.86 -5.45
N ASN A 122 5.07 -7.94 -4.14
CA ASN A 122 4.52 -6.99 -3.17
C ASN A 122 5.46 -5.78 -3.06
N TRP A 123 5.24 -4.80 -3.92
CA TRP A 123 6.06 -3.59 -3.98
C TRP A 123 5.81 -2.65 -2.82
N ASP A 124 6.88 -2.06 -2.31
CA ASP A 124 6.81 -0.83 -1.52
C ASP A 124 6.39 0.37 -2.38
N ALA A 125 6.21 1.53 -1.76
CA ALA A 125 5.98 2.77 -2.51
C ALA A 125 7.08 2.96 -3.57
N CYS A 126 6.70 3.43 -4.76
CA CYS A 126 7.64 3.69 -5.85
C CYS A 126 7.59 5.17 -6.21
N ASP A 127 8.75 5.80 -6.30
CA ASP A 127 8.91 7.17 -6.76
C ASP A 127 9.42 7.18 -8.20
N PHE A 128 8.51 7.37 -9.14
CA PHE A 128 8.82 7.43 -10.56
C PHE A 128 8.79 8.86 -11.09
N GLU A 129 9.20 9.86 -10.39
CA GLU A 129 9.31 11.28 -10.84
C GLU A 129 8.20 11.81 -11.79
N LEU A 130 7.36 10.91 -12.30
CA LEU A 130 6.27 11.18 -13.23
C LEU A 130 5.07 11.88 -12.59
N ASN A 131 5.01 11.91 -11.26
CA ASN A 131 3.93 12.52 -10.49
C ASN A 131 4.43 13.73 -9.70
N GLN A 132 4.70 14.84 -10.39
CA GLN A 132 5.02 16.15 -9.79
C GLN A 132 3.92 16.70 -8.84
N HIS A 133 2.86 15.96 -8.59
CA HIS A 133 1.72 16.35 -7.74
C HIS A 133 1.40 15.39 -6.60
N ARG A 134 2.15 14.32 -6.39
CA ARG A 134 2.07 13.54 -5.16
C ARG A 134 3.10 14.05 -4.18
N GLU A 135 2.68 14.93 -3.30
CA GLU A 135 3.37 15.15 -2.05
C GLU A 135 3.24 13.85 -1.22
N PHE A 136 4.23 12.97 -1.35
CA PHE A 136 4.40 11.92 -0.36
C PHE A 136 4.61 12.62 0.98
N SER A 137 3.87 12.22 2.02
CA SER A 137 4.27 12.63 3.37
C SER A 137 5.75 12.28 3.57
N SER A 138 6.50 13.12 4.25
CA SER A 138 7.95 12.98 4.44
C SER A 138 8.37 11.55 4.83
N ASN A 139 7.54 10.87 5.64
CA ASN A 139 7.76 9.48 6.08
C ASN A 139 7.54 8.42 4.98
N MET A 140 6.69 8.68 3.97
CA MET A 140 6.52 7.75 2.84
C MET A 140 7.60 7.94 1.78
N ALA A 141 8.13 9.14 1.62
CA ALA A 141 9.22 9.41 0.68
C ALA A 141 10.49 8.64 1.05
N GLU A 142 10.78 8.44 2.33
CA GLU A 142 11.93 7.68 2.81
C GLU A 142 11.88 6.20 2.37
N PHE A 143 10.68 5.62 2.27
CA PHE A 143 10.48 4.23 1.87
C PHE A 143 10.11 4.07 0.39
N ALA A 144 10.14 5.14 -0.40
CA ALA A 144 9.86 5.06 -1.82
C ALA A 144 11.07 4.48 -2.60
N LEU A 145 10.81 3.44 -3.39
CA LEU A 145 11.80 2.82 -4.27
C LEU A 145 12.03 3.69 -5.49
N THR A 146 13.28 3.93 -5.81
CA THR A 146 13.67 4.59 -7.06
C THR A 146 13.48 3.66 -8.27
N PRO A 147 13.39 4.18 -9.50
CA PRO A 147 13.31 3.36 -10.71
C PRO A 147 14.47 2.36 -10.84
N ALA A 148 15.67 2.76 -10.40
CA ALA A 148 16.86 1.89 -10.42
C ALA A 148 16.72 0.72 -9.43
N GLU A 149 16.23 0.97 -8.22
CA GLU A 149 15.95 -0.08 -7.21
C GLU A 149 14.86 -1.05 -7.68
N VAL A 150 13.78 -0.52 -8.29
CA VAL A 150 12.71 -1.35 -8.88
C VAL A 150 13.25 -2.25 -9.98
N TRP A 151 14.08 -1.69 -10.88
CA TRP A 151 14.72 -2.47 -11.95
C TRP A 151 15.63 -3.56 -11.42
N GLN A 152 16.51 -3.23 -10.46
CA GLN A 152 17.42 -4.18 -9.83
C GLN A 152 16.64 -5.32 -9.13
N ALA A 153 15.60 -4.99 -8.38
CA ALA A 153 14.74 -5.98 -7.73
C ALA A 153 14.07 -6.89 -8.77
N THR A 154 13.53 -6.31 -9.85
CA THR A 154 12.90 -7.08 -10.94
C THR A 154 13.86 -8.08 -11.56
N GLN A 155 15.10 -7.67 -11.86
CA GLN A 155 16.12 -8.58 -12.40
C GLN A 155 16.42 -9.72 -11.43
N SER A 156 16.63 -9.40 -10.15
CA SER A 156 16.88 -10.43 -9.12
C SER A 156 15.72 -11.42 -8.98
N ILE A 157 14.48 -10.95 -9.10
CA ILE A 157 13.29 -11.80 -9.01
C ILE A 157 13.17 -12.72 -10.22
N LEU A 158 13.48 -12.24 -11.42
CA LEU A 158 13.49 -13.07 -12.63
C LEU A 158 14.53 -14.21 -12.56
N ASP A 159 15.64 -13.97 -11.84
CA ASP A 159 16.66 -15.00 -11.59
C ASP A 159 16.26 -15.99 -10.48
N MET A 160 15.27 -15.64 -9.64
CA MET A 160 14.78 -16.46 -8.53
C MET A 160 13.66 -17.42 -8.96
N ASN A 161 13.99 -18.51 -9.62
CA ASN A 161 13.06 -19.41 -10.32
C ASN A 161 11.96 -20.12 -9.48
N ASN A 162 11.83 -19.93 -8.16
CA ASN A 162 11.03 -20.84 -7.32
C ASN A 162 10.10 -20.20 -6.29
N SER A 163 9.92 -18.88 -6.25
CA SER A 163 9.01 -18.25 -5.29
C SER A 163 7.80 -17.65 -5.98
N PRO A 164 6.57 -18.08 -5.68
CA PRO A 164 5.37 -17.51 -6.30
C PRO A 164 5.04 -16.11 -5.78
N GLN A 165 5.67 -15.70 -4.69
CA GLN A 165 5.45 -14.40 -4.08
C GLN A 165 6.78 -13.85 -3.54
N VAL A 166 7.07 -12.60 -3.86
CA VAL A 166 8.25 -11.89 -3.37
C VAL A 166 7.84 -10.54 -2.79
N VAL A 167 8.34 -10.23 -1.62
CA VAL A 167 8.13 -8.93 -0.96
C VAL A 167 9.36 -8.05 -1.16
N VAL A 168 9.15 -6.86 -1.72
CA VAL A 168 10.19 -5.85 -1.89
C VAL A 168 9.93 -4.70 -0.93
N SER A 169 10.81 -4.53 0.05
CA SER A 169 10.70 -3.49 1.07
C SER A 169 11.97 -2.65 1.11
N LYS A 170 11.80 -1.34 1.10
CA LYS A 170 12.90 -0.42 1.40
C LYS A 170 13.03 -0.30 2.93
N GLY A 171 14.18 -0.68 3.43
CA GLY A 171 14.42 -0.77 4.88
C GLY A 171 14.04 -2.13 5.48
N GLU A 172 14.10 -2.21 6.81
CA GLU A 172 13.95 -3.46 7.55
C GLU A 172 12.46 -3.80 7.73
N LEU A 173 11.99 -4.83 7.02
CA LEU A 173 10.58 -5.23 6.97
C LEU A 173 10.01 -5.64 8.34
N TYR A 174 10.79 -6.38 9.15
CA TYR A 174 10.31 -6.83 10.45
C TYR A 174 10.15 -5.68 11.45
N ALA A 175 11.01 -4.65 11.37
CA ALA A 175 10.85 -3.45 12.17
C ALA A 175 9.54 -2.71 11.78
N ARG A 176 9.26 -2.62 10.49
CA ARG A 176 8.01 -2.03 9.97
C ARG A 176 6.78 -2.82 10.41
N ILE A 177 6.81 -4.15 10.30
CA ILE A 177 5.72 -5.02 10.78
C ILE A 177 5.49 -4.81 12.27
N LYS A 178 6.56 -4.77 13.08
CA LYS A 178 6.46 -4.54 14.51
C LYS A 178 5.85 -3.17 14.84
N GLN A 179 6.25 -2.15 14.11
CA GLN A 179 5.76 -0.78 14.30
C GLN A 179 4.28 -0.62 13.88
N TRP A 180 3.86 -1.28 12.79
CA TRP A 180 2.55 -1.04 12.17
C TRP A 180 1.47 -2.06 12.56
N ILE A 181 1.85 -3.28 12.92
CA ILE A 181 0.90 -4.37 13.22
C ILE A 181 0.86 -4.71 14.71
N ASN A 182 2.01 -4.76 15.39
CA ASN A 182 2.08 -5.13 16.80
C ASN A 182 1.76 -3.94 17.72
N VAL A 183 0.70 -3.23 17.42
CA VAL A 183 0.21 -2.18 18.30
C VAL A 183 -0.41 -2.84 19.52
N THR A 184 0.13 -2.55 20.70
CA THR A 184 -0.44 -2.98 21.98
C THR A 184 -1.92 -2.59 22.04
N PRO A 185 -2.84 -3.52 22.39
CA PRO A 185 -4.26 -3.19 22.46
C PRO A 185 -4.52 -1.99 23.37
N LEU A 186 -5.37 -1.09 22.92
CA LEU A 186 -5.79 0.13 23.65
C LEU A 186 -6.47 -0.16 25.02
N ASN A 187 -6.66 -1.43 25.41
CA ASN A 187 -7.32 -1.84 26.64
C ASN A 187 -6.40 -1.98 27.86
N GLU A 188 -5.10 -1.88 27.69
CA GLU A 188 -4.29 -1.59 28.85
C GLU A 188 -4.23 -0.06 28.97
N THR A 189 -5.00 0.46 29.89
CA THR A 189 -4.67 1.69 30.63
C THR A 189 -3.25 1.50 31.17
N SER A 190 -2.27 1.50 30.28
CA SER A 190 -0.97 1.98 30.64
C SER A 190 -1.24 3.41 31.06
N THR A 191 -1.42 3.58 32.34
CA THR A 191 -0.91 4.77 33.00
C THR A 191 0.48 4.92 32.40
N ILE A 192 0.57 5.66 31.30
CA ILE A 192 1.83 6.24 30.84
C ILE A 192 2.24 7.04 32.04
N SER A 193 3.09 6.43 32.84
CA SER A 193 3.77 7.13 33.92
C SER A 193 4.55 8.22 33.22
N ASN A 194 3.98 9.42 33.37
CA ASN A 194 4.57 10.70 33.06
C ASN A 194 6.07 10.69 33.26
N ASN A 195 6.77 11.20 32.28
CA ASN A 195 7.89 12.13 32.35
C ASN A 195 8.95 11.84 31.30
N SER A 196 8.58 11.90 30.03
CA SER A 196 9.49 12.40 29.00
C SER A 196 8.67 12.83 27.78
N SER A 197 8.02 13.98 27.89
CA SER A 197 7.62 14.69 26.67
C SER A 197 8.90 15.09 25.94
N HIS A 198 8.90 14.90 24.63
CA HIS A 198 10.01 15.31 23.78
C HIS A 198 9.75 16.75 23.29
N THR A 199 10.82 17.52 23.15
CA THR A 199 10.71 18.84 22.54
C THR A 199 10.27 18.73 21.09
N ARG A 200 9.48 19.69 20.60
CA ARG A 200 9.09 19.80 19.20
C ARG A 200 10.31 19.67 18.30
N PRO A 201 10.30 18.76 17.29
CA PRO A 201 11.41 18.64 16.34
C PRO A 201 11.62 19.94 15.54
N ASN A 202 12.83 20.15 15.02
CA ASN A 202 13.10 21.29 14.14
C ASN A 202 12.39 21.07 12.79
N LEU A 203 11.26 21.74 12.62
CA LEU A 203 10.50 21.76 11.37
C LEU A 203 10.92 22.96 10.51
N THR A 204 10.60 22.90 9.22
CA THR A 204 10.88 24.01 8.29
C THR A 204 9.97 25.21 8.53
N ASN A 205 8.80 25.01 9.15
CA ASN A 205 7.83 26.04 9.50
C ASN A 205 8.11 26.63 10.90
N GLU A 206 7.91 27.94 10.98
CA GLU A 206 7.98 28.67 12.25
C GLU A 206 6.85 28.22 13.19
N TYR A 207 7.17 28.07 14.47
CA TYR A 207 6.19 27.73 15.49
C TYR A 207 5.20 28.90 15.68
N ILE A 208 3.93 28.60 15.51
CA ILE A 208 2.82 29.51 15.81
C ILE A 208 1.91 28.85 16.85
N ALA A 209 1.82 29.45 18.02
CA ALA A 209 1.02 28.91 19.11
C ALA A 209 -0.48 28.88 18.77
N PRO A 210 -1.26 27.91 19.29
CA PRO A 210 -2.71 27.86 19.16
C PRO A 210 -3.41 29.15 19.65
N ARG A 211 -4.28 29.74 18.83
CA ARG A 211 -4.85 31.08 19.00
C ARG A 211 -6.22 31.07 19.68
N ASN A 212 -6.94 29.96 19.58
CA ASN A 212 -8.30 29.81 20.11
C ASN A 212 -8.49 28.47 20.84
N ASP A 213 -9.65 28.23 21.45
CA ASP A 213 -9.91 27.02 22.23
C ASP A 213 -9.94 25.76 21.37
N ILE A 214 -10.39 25.84 20.12
CA ILE A 214 -10.42 24.70 19.20
C ILE A 214 -9.00 24.30 18.81
N GLU A 215 -8.17 25.27 18.43
CA GLU A 215 -6.76 25.01 18.09
C GLU A 215 -5.99 24.45 19.29
N ARG A 216 -6.26 24.95 20.49
CA ARG A 216 -5.66 24.41 21.73
C ARG A 216 -6.09 22.98 22.00
N ALA A 217 -7.36 22.66 21.82
CA ALA A 217 -7.86 21.31 22.01
C ALA A 217 -7.28 20.32 21.00
N ILE A 218 -7.15 20.72 19.72
CA ILE A 218 -6.49 19.90 18.68
C ILE A 218 -5.01 19.69 19.01
N ALA A 219 -4.30 20.76 19.35
CA ALA A 219 -2.89 20.69 19.73
C ALA A 219 -2.68 19.76 20.93
N GLN A 220 -3.54 19.83 21.95
CA GLN A 220 -3.48 18.96 23.12
C GLN A 220 -3.65 17.48 22.75
N VAL A 221 -4.62 17.16 21.89
CA VAL A 221 -4.81 15.78 21.40
C VAL A 221 -3.55 15.27 20.68
N TRP A 222 -2.91 16.12 19.88
CA TRP A 222 -1.67 15.75 19.19
C TRP A 222 -0.48 15.61 20.15
N GLN A 223 -0.34 16.53 21.12
CA GLN A 223 0.68 16.43 22.16
C GLN A 223 0.57 15.14 22.95
N ASP A 224 -0.64 14.78 23.36
CA ASP A 224 -0.91 13.55 24.12
C ASP A 224 -0.60 12.27 23.31
N LEU A 225 -0.90 12.29 22.00
CA LEU A 225 -0.67 11.16 21.13
C LEU A 225 0.78 11.01 20.68
N LEU A 226 1.46 12.12 20.46
CA LEU A 226 2.83 12.14 19.93
C LEU A 226 3.89 12.19 21.04
N GLY A 227 3.49 12.50 22.28
CA GLY A 227 4.42 12.65 23.41
C GLY A 227 5.35 13.87 23.26
N ILE A 228 4.86 14.97 22.67
CA ILE A 228 5.64 16.21 22.45
C ILE A 228 5.09 17.37 23.27
N ASP A 229 5.98 18.29 23.63
CA ASP A 229 5.64 19.40 24.52
C ASP A 229 4.81 20.49 23.83
N GLU A 230 5.05 20.72 22.54
CA GLU A 230 4.47 21.84 21.79
C GLU A 230 4.03 21.42 20.38
N VAL A 231 2.83 21.83 19.99
CA VAL A 231 2.28 21.69 18.64
C VAL A 231 1.83 23.07 18.14
N GLY A 232 2.39 23.50 17.01
CA GLY A 232 2.01 24.73 16.34
C GLY A 232 0.84 24.54 15.37
N VAL A 233 0.09 25.62 15.08
CA VAL A 233 -1.10 25.57 14.20
C VAL A 233 -0.79 25.23 12.74
N ASN A 234 0.46 25.39 12.32
CA ASN A 234 0.92 25.08 10.97
C ASN A 234 1.77 23.81 10.92
N ASP A 235 1.90 23.07 12.03
CA ASP A 235 2.69 21.87 12.07
C ASP A 235 1.98 20.73 11.33
N SER A 236 2.77 19.94 10.60
CA SER A 236 2.28 18.70 10.00
C SER A 236 2.32 17.58 11.04
N PHE A 237 1.18 16.88 11.21
CA PHE A 237 1.09 15.75 12.12
C PHE A 237 2.17 14.68 11.85
N PHE A 238 2.47 14.44 10.57
CA PHE A 238 3.45 13.45 10.16
C PHE A 238 4.90 13.92 10.38
N GLU A 239 5.19 15.21 10.18
CA GLU A 239 6.51 15.77 10.45
C GLU A 239 6.82 15.82 11.95
N LEU A 240 5.80 15.90 12.79
CA LEU A 240 5.91 15.78 14.25
C LEU A 240 6.15 14.32 14.73
N GLY A 241 6.25 13.36 13.82
CA GLY A 241 6.43 11.94 14.14
C GLY A 241 5.13 11.13 14.19
N GLY A 242 4.01 11.75 13.82
CA GLY A 242 2.74 11.05 13.67
C GLY A 242 2.79 10.01 12.55
N HIS A 243 2.05 8.94 12.71
CA HIS A 243 1.83 7.91 11.68
C HIS A 243 0.34 7.60 11.54
N SER A 244 -0.03 6.86 10.51
CA SER A 244 -1.43 6.63 10.14
C SER A 244 -2.31 6.13 11.29
N LEU A 245 -1.79 5.28 12.17
CA LEU A 245 -2.55 4.79 13.32
C LEU A 245 -2.83 5.88 14.35
N LEU A 246 -1.82 6.70 14.68
CA LEU A 246 -2.00 7.85 15.58
C LEU A 246 -2.95 8.90 14.96
N ALA A 247 -2.93 9.06 13.62
CA ALA A 247 -3.88 9.92 12.92
C ALA A 247 -5.33 9.43 13.08
N VAL A 248 -5.58 8.11 13.00
CA VAL A 248 -6.92 7.54 13.30
C VAL A 248 -7.35 7.84 14.73
N GLN A 249 -6.44 7.67 15.69
CA GLN A 249 -6.72 7.94 17.10
C GLN A 249 -6.99 9.43 17.33
N ALA A 250 -6.23 10.32 16.68
CA ALA A 250 -6.45 11.76 16.73
C ALA A 250 -7.85 12.12 16.21
N ILE A 251 -8.22 11.61 15.01
CA ILE A 251 -9.53 11.84 14.41
C ILE A 251 -10.66 11.29 15.29
N ALA A 252 -10.51 10.08 15.84
CA ALA A 252 -11.50 9.49 16.73
C ALA A 252 -11.72 10.35 17.99
N ARG A 253 -10.64 10.81 18.63
CA ARG A 253 -10.74 11.72 19.81
C ARG A 253 -11.34 13.08 19.45
N LEU A 254 -10.99 13.64 18.29
CA LEU A 254 -11.54 14.92 17.83
C LEU A 254 -13.03 14.82 17.48
N ARG A 255 -13.45 13.71 16.83
CA ARG A 255 -14.88 13.43 16.57
C ARG A 255 -15.67 13.36 17.87
N GLU A 256 -15.17 12.65 18.87
CA GLU A 256 -15.81 12.53 20.18
C GLU A 256 -15.85 13.87 20.91
N MET A 257 -14.73 14.62 20.90
CA MET A 257 -14.61 15.89 21.61
C MET A 257 -15.49 16.99 21.01
N PHE A 258 -15.53 17.11 19.69
CA PHE A 258 -16.25 18.19 19.01
C PHE A 258 -17.63 17.78 18.49
N GLN A 259 -18.01 16.49 18.58
CA GLN A 259 -19.28 15.95 18.07
C GLN A 259 -19.50 16.29 16.58
N VAL A 260 -18.43 16.19 15.77
CA VAL A 260 -18.43 16.49 14.33
C VAL A 260 -17.97 15.27 13.55
N GLU A 261 -18.48 15.14 12.33
CA GLU A 261 -17.92 14.19 11.37
C GLU A 261 -16.69 14.81 10.69
N LEU A 262 -15.54 14.17 10.88
CA LEU A 262 -14.28 14.52 10.22
C LEU A 262 -13.96 13.41 9.20
N GLU A 263 -13.92 13.77 7.94
CA GLU A 263 -13.44 12.85 6.89
C GLU A 263 -11.91 12.79 6.92
N MET A 264 -11.38 11.59 6.69
CA MET A 264 -9.95 11.40 6.46
C MET A 264 -9.66 11.64 4.99
N ARG A 265 -8.99 12.72 4.67
CA ARG A 265 -8.53 13.05 3.31
C ARG A 265 -7.03 12.97 3.25
#